data_f02944000b098c5c97abe2f77060af0b
#
_entry.id   f02944000b098c5c97abe2f77060af0b
#
_cell.length_a   1.000
_cell.length_b   1.000
_cell.length_c   1.000
_cell.angle_alpha   90.00
_cell.angle_beta   90.00
_cell.angle_gamma   90.00
#
_symmetry.space_group_name_H-M   'P 1'
#
loop_
_entity.id
_entity.type
_entity.pdbx_description
1 polymer ?
#
loop_
_entity_poly.entity_id
_entity_poly.type
_entity_poly.pdbx_seq_one_letter_code
_entity_poly.pdbx_strand_id
1 'polypeptide(L)'
;MTIHTPPSWLQNASHPAENDRLTTQALWATTGIINSASLEVTANSPVGMSVLVASGWAAIVGDIQPNQGTYVAYNDATVTLPIIAANPTNARIDLVCVTVNDSYYSGATDNVVIQVVAGTPAGSPVAPATPDNSLALAEVYVGAAVLSITSGDITDIRTLVTTNIPEVGDISAVVAGTGLTGGGTSGSVTVAIDTAVTADLTTAQTLTNKTLTSPKINLGVNAQSGTTYSTVVADNGKLITTSNSSAVTITITTGYAIGAQINVSQLGAGQVTVQGDTGVTVVSTGAT
;
A
#
# COMPACT_ATOMS: atom_id res chain seq x y z
N MET A 1 -3.86 15.67 41.77
CA MET A 1 -4.63 15.84 40.53
C MET A 1 -5.44 17.09 40.68
N THR A 2 -5.25 18.08 39.84
CA THR A 2 -5.99 19.34 39.86
C THR A 2 -6.96 19.35 38.70
N ILE A 3 -8.23 19.69 38.95
CA ILE A 3 -9.19 19.90 37.87
C ILE A 3 -8.99 21.33 37.37
N HIS A 4 -8.70 21.48 36.06
CA HIS A 4 -8.62 22.79 35.43
C HIS A 4 -10.01 23.37 35.27
N THR A 5 -10.27 24.52 35.93
CA THR A 5 -11.55 25.22 35.91
C THR A 5 -11.35 26.69 35.64
N PRO A 6 -12.21 27.31 34.84
CA PRO A 6 -13.32 26.74 34.08
C PRO A 6 -12.81 25.91 32.89
N PRO A 7 -13.57 24.94 32.36
CA PRO A 7 -13.21 24.27 31.12
C PRO A 7 -13.25 25.26 29.95
N SER A 8 -12.50 24.94 28.88
CA SER A 8 -12.46 25.78 27.67
C SER A 8 -13.86 25.99 27.08
N TRP A 9 -14.05 27.16 26.46
CA TRP A 9 -15.25 27.55 25.68
C TRP A 9 -16.54 27.71 26.49
N LEU A 10 -16.47 27.89 27.80
CA LEU A 10 -17.65 28.30 28.53
C LEU A 10 -18.04 29.75 28.17
N GLN A 11 -19.30 29.92 27.79
CA GLN A 11 -19.88 31.24 27.56
C GLN A 11 -19.92 32.05 28.90
N ASN A 12 -19.55 33.29 28.91
CA ASN A 12 -19.49 34.17 30.09
C ASN A 12 -18.42 33.78 31.14
N ALA A 13 -17.40 33.02 30.76
CA ALA A 13 -16.25 32.72 31.60
C ALA A 13 -14.96 33.23 30.96
N SER A 14 -14.03 33.70 31.81
CA SER A 14 -12.64 33.96 31.44
C SER A 14 -11.81 32.75 31.80
N HIS A 15 -11.08 32.21 30.88
CA HIS A 15 -10.21 31.06 31.13
C HIS A 15 -8.80 31.30 30.57
N PRO A 16 -7.76 30.70 31.21
CA PRO A 16 -6.39 30.84 30.75
C PRO A 16 -6.19 30.20 29.37
N ALA A 17 -5.30 30.76 28.57
CA ALA A 17 -4.90 30.17 27.29
C ALA A 17 -4.31 28.74 27.43
N GLU A 18 -3.80 28.37 28.63
CA GLU A 18 -3.40 27.02 28.96
C GLU A 18 -4.53 26.01 28.73
N ASN A 19 -5.78 26.32 29.09
CA ASN A 19 -6.91 25.42 28.88
C ASN A 19 -7.17 25.17 27.39
N ASP A 20 -6.98 26.17 26.52
CA ASP A 20 -7.11 26.02 25.06
C ASP A 20 -5.97 25.17 24.50
N ARG A 21 -4.74 25.35 25.01
CA ARG A 21 -3.61 24.50 24.64
C ARG A 21 -3.78 23.05 25.10
N LEU A 22 -4.32 22.79 26.29
CA LEU A 22 -4.64 21.44 26.76
C LEU A 22 -5.74 20.78 25.94
N THR A 23 -6.72 21.55 25.48
CA THR A 23 -7.74 21.08 24.54
C THR A 23 -7.11 20.69 23.20
N THR A 24 -6.17 21.50 22.70
CA THR A 24 -5.41 21.21 21.48
C THR A 24 -4.54 19.95 21.67
N GLN A 25 -3.92 19.76 22.83
CA GLN A 25 -3.13 18.58 23.16
C GLN A 25 -3.98 17.31 23.20
N ALA A 26 -5.25 17.42 23.59
CA ALA A 26 -6.17 16.28 23.53
C ALA A 26 -6.41 15.80 22.09
N LEU A 27 -6.24 16.66 21.10
CA LEU A 27 -6.35 16.33 19.68
C LEU A 27 -5.00 15.91 19.09
N TRP A 28 -3.93 16.64 19.39
CA TRP A 28 -2.57 16.44 18.85
C TRP A 28 -1.59 16.16 19.99
N ALA A 29 -1.26 14.87 20.13
CA ALA A 29 -0.47 14.37 21.26
C ALA A 29 1.02 14.62 21.16
N THR A 30 1.54 14.85 19.95
CA THR A 30 2.98 14.97 19.69
C THR A 30 3.33 16.24 18.96
N THR A 31 4.57 16.70 19.14
CA THR A 31 5.15 17.78 18.33
C THR A 31 5.36 17.29 16.90
N GLY A 32 4.93 18.09 15.92
CA GLY A 32 5.10 17.74 14.50
C GLY A 32 4.39 18.73 13.55
N ILE A 33 4.58 18.53 12.25
CA ILE A 33 3.84 19.22 11.19
C ILE A 33 2.43 18.63 11.05
N ILE A 34 1.44 19.48 10.70
CA ILE A 34 0.03 19.04 10.59
C ILE A 34 -0.24 18.31 9.28
N ASN A 35 0.49 18.62 8.23
CA ASN A 35 0.45 17.89 6.96
C ASN A 35 1.84 17.84 6.32
N SER A 36 2.09 16.87 5.43
CA SER A 36 3.40 16.60 4.85
C SER A 36 4.03 17.74 4.04
N ALA A 37 3.22 18.69 3.54
CA ALA A 37 3.70 19.86 2.80
C ALA A 37 4.09 21.04 3.70
N SER A 38 3.72 21.01 5.00
CA SER A 38 3.98 22.10 5.92
C SER A 38 5.47 22.27 6.23
N LEU A 39 5.94 23.53 6.18
CA LEU A 39 7.26 23.95 6.68
C LEU A 39 8.44 23.20 6.05
N GLU A 40 8.32 22.79 4.79
CA GLU A 40 9.41 22.13 4.06
C GLU A 40 10.60 23.08 3.93
N VAL A 41 11.81 22.53 4.22
CA VAL A 41 13.06 23.29 4.09
C VAL A 41 13.73 22.91 2.78
N THR A 42 14.02 23.92 1.94
CA THR A 42 14.63 23.71 0.61
C THR A 42 15.80 24.69 0.39
N ALA A 43 16.67 24.33 -0.56
CA ALA A 43 17.72 25.22 -0.98
C ALA A 43 17.13 26.46 -1.68
N ASN A 44 17.77 27.63 -1.51
CA ASN A 44 17.38 28.83 -2.21
C ASN A 44 17.70 28.76 -3.72
N SER A 45 17.01 29.52 -4.53
CA SER A 45 17.29 29.65 -5.96
C SER A 45 17.40 31.13 -6.37
N PRO A 46 18.58 31.59 -6.86
CA PRO A 46 19.82 30.84 -6.99
C PRO A 46 20.41 30.41 -5.64
N VAL A 47 21.17 29.31 -5.63
CA VAL A 47 21.81 28.79 -4.41
C VAL A 47 22.74 29.81 -3.77
N GLY A 48 22.75 29.87 -2.45
CA GLY A 48 23.57 30.75 -1.64
C GLY A 48 23.66 30.25 -0.21
N MET A 49 24.21 31.04 0.69
CA MET A 49 24.25 30.71 2.13
C MET A 49 22.88 31.04 2.78
N SER A 50 21.85 30.36 2.32
CA SER A 50 20.49 30.49 2.85
C SER A 50 19.64 29.29 2.47
N VAL A 51 18.58 29.05 3.23
CA VAL A 51 17.54 28.06 2.96
C VAL A 51 16.17 28.73 2.96
N LEU A 52 15.21 28.11 2.31
CA LEU A 52 13.80 28.51 2.29
C LEU A 52 12.99 27.57 3.20
N VAL A 53 12.08 28.13 3.98
CA VAL A 53 11.08 27.35 4.72
C VAL A 53 9.71 27.69 4.17
N ALA A 54 9.00 26.70 3.67
CA ALA A 54 7.66 26.86 3.10
C ALA A 54 6.63 27.32 4.14
N SER A 55 5.49 27.80 3.66
CA SER A 55 4.33 28.03 4.53
C SER A 55 3.82 26.72 5.14
N GLY A 56 3.09 26.82 6.25
CA GLY A 56 2.51 25.64 6.87
C GLY A 56 2.25 25.76 8.35
N TRP A 57 1.78 24.66 8.92
CA TRP A 57 1.34 24.52 10.30
C TRP A 57 2.17 23.52 11.07
N ALA A 58 2.44 23.85 12.32
CA ALA A 58 3.03 22.93 13.30
C ALA A 58 2.22 22.90 14.59
N ALA A 59 2.12 21.75 15.19
CA ALA A 59 1.73 21.59 16.59
C ALA A 59 3.00 21.36 17.42
N ILE A 60 3.18 22.10 18.50
CA ILE A 60 4.35 22.04 19.35
C ILE A 60 3.88 21.83 20.77
N VAL A 61 4.15 20.65 21.33
CA VAL A 61 3.86 20.35 22.73
C VAL A 61 4.85 21.11 23.59
N GLY A 62 4.33 21.90 24.53
CA GLY A 62 5.19 22.62 25.49
C GLY A 62 5.90 21.66 26.41
N ASP A 63 7.20 21.85 26.61
CA ASP A 63 8.09 20.95 27.32
C ASP A 63 8.88 21.59 28.48
N ILE A 64 8.63 22.90 28.76
CA ILE A 64 9.26 23.61 29.86
C ILE A 64 8.58 23.25 31.20
N GLN A 65 7.26 23.13 31.19
CA GLN A 65 6.47 22.84 32.38
C GLN A 65 5.42 21.76 32.12
N PRO A 66 5.10 20.90 33.12
CA PRO A 66 3.98 19.98 33.01
C PRO A 66 2.67 20.72 32.72
N ASN A 67 1.81 20.16 31.89
CA ASN A 67 0.49 20.72 31.51
C ASN A 67 0.57 22.04 30.73
N GLN A 68 1.69 22.34 30.09
CA GLN A 68 1.84 23.53 29.24
C GLN A 68 0.91 23.48 28.02
N GLY A 69 0.55 22.27 27.55
CA GLY A 69 -0.34 22.05 26.42
C GLY A 69 0.34 22.18 25.07
N THR A 70 -0.44 22.09 23.99
CA THR A 70 0.07 22.16 22.61
C THR A 70 -0.18 23.51 21.98
N TYR A 71 0.87 24.16 21.54
CA TYR A 71 0.81 25.36 20.71
C TYR A 71 0.55 25.01 19.25
N VAL A 72 -0.12 25.91 18.53
CA VAL A 72 -0.27 25.84 17.08
C VAL A 72 0.47 27.02 16.47
N ALA A 73 1.53 26.69 15.74
CA ALA A 73 2.34 27.67 15.02
C ALA A 73 1.95 27.66 13.54
N TYR A 74 1.87 28.83 12.94
CA TYR A 74 1.52 29.00 11.52
C TYR A 74 2.46 29.97 10.84
N ASN A 75 3.00 29.55 9.71
CA ASN A 75 3.75 30.38 8.77
C ASN A 75 2.94 30.53 7.48
N ASP A 76 2.53 31.74 7.12
CA ASP A 76 1.65 32.02 5.99
C ASP A 76 2.39 32.17 4.64
N ALA A 77 3.71 32.36 4.67
CA ALA A 77 4.50 32.58 3.48
C ALA A 77 5.88 31.93 3.58
N THR A 78 6.53 31.73 2.45
CA THR A 78 7.92 31.22 2.43
C THR A 78 8.86 32.22 3.10
N VAL A 79 9.67 31.71 4.02
CA VAL A 79 10.68 32.49 4.75
C VAL A 79 12.07 32.09 4.27
N THR A 80 12.93 33.09 4.02
CA THR A 80 14.35 32.88 3.72
C THR A 80 15.17 33.01 5.01
N LEU A 81 15.90 31.97 5.36
CA LEU A 81 16.78 31.96 6.53
C LEU A 81 18.24 31.99 6.08
N PRO A 82 19.02 32.98 6.56
CA PRO A 82 20.47 33.00 6.30
C PRO A 82 21.18 31.90 7.07
N ILE A 83 22.13 31.24 6.41
CA ILE A 83 23.08 30.32 7.01
C ILE A 83 24.39 31.10 7.23
N ILE A 84 24.94 31.04 8.44
CA ILE A 84 26.21 31.70 8.78
C ILE A 84 27.31 31.14 7.86
N ALA A 85 28.27 32.00 7.46
CA ALA A 85 29.37 31.60 6.60
C ALA A 85 30.08 30.34 7.09
N ALA A 86 30.49 29.48 6.15
CA ALA A 86 31.21 28.25 6.46
C ALA A 86 32.51 28.51 7.20
N ASN A 87 32.82 27.61 8.12
CA ASN A 87 34.17 27.58 8.71
C ASN A 87 35.18 27.13 7.63
N PRO A 88 36.35 27.75 7.54
CA PRO A 88 37.32 27.43 6.49
C PRO A 88 37.91 26.01 6.58
N THR A 89 37.85 25.38 7.75
CA THR A 89 38.57 24.13 8.02
C THR A 89 37.66 22.96 8.34
N ASN A 90 36.59 23.19 9.09
CA ASN A 90 35.72 22.14 9.60
C ASN A 90 34.29 22.35 9.15
N ALA A 91 33.60 21.26 8.84
CA ALA A 91 32.18 21.26 8.58
C ALA A 91 31.36 21.38 9.90
N ARG A 92 30.12 21.78 9.79
CA ARG A 92 29.11 21.74 10.87
C ARG A 92 27.75 21.29 10.35
N ILE A 93 26.85 20.97 11.26
CA ILE A 93 25.44 20.73 10.95
C ILE A 93 24.63 21.78 11.69
N ASP A 94 23.89 22.60 10.94
CA ASP A 94 22.97 23.59 11.48
C ASP A 94 21.58 22.98 11.57
N LEU A 95 20.79 23.33 12.59
CA LEU A 95 19.42 22.87 12.77
C LEU A 95 18.44 23.98 12.41
N VAL A 96 17.52 23.72 11.48
CA VAL A 96 16.39 24.59 11.20
C VAL A 96 15.21 24.16 12.05
N CYS A 97 14.63 25.06 12.83
CA CYS A 97 13.50 24.76 13.70
C CYS A 97 12.48 25.92 13.75
N VAL A 98 11.25 25.56 14.12
CA VAL A 98 10.23 26.53 14.55
C VAL A 98 10.08 26.45 16.05
N THR A 99 10.18 27.61 16.73
CA THR A 99 10.19 27.76 18.19
C THR A 99 9.04 28.64 18.63
N VAL A 100 8.35 28.25 19.68
CA VAL A 100 7.36 29.09 20.37
C VAL A 100 7.99 29.67 21.63
N ASN A 101 8.07 30.99 21.69
CA ASN A 101 8.44 31.70 22.88
C ASN A 101 7.14 32.13 23.61
N ASP A 102 7.01 31.71 24.86
CA ASP A 102 5.90 32.09 25.75
C ASP A 102 6.51 32.61 27.04
N SER A 103 6.42 33.93 27.23
CA SER A 103 7.03 34.65 28.37
C SER A 103 6.50 34.20 29.74
N TYR A 104 5.34 33.53 29.77
CA TYR A 104 4.77 32.99 30.99
C TYR A 104 5.59 31.81 31.53
N TYR A 105 6.22 31.05 30.66
CA TYR A 105 7.03 29.87 31.05
C TYR A 105 8.53 30.15 31.01
N SER A 106 8.99 30.90 30.00
CA SER A 106 10.40 31.25 29.88
C SER A 106 10.65 32.50 29.02
N GLY A 107 11.69 33.24 29.35
CA GLY A 107 12.12 34.38 28.56
C GLY A 107 11.25 35.64 28.76
N ALA A 108 11.29 36.55 27.77
CA ALA A 108 10.64 37.84 27.84
C ALA A 108 9.82 38.20 26.56
N THR A 109 9.60 37.25 25.68
CA THR A 109 8.92 37.46 24.39
C THR A 109 7.79 36.46 24.20
N ASP A 110 6.74 36.89 23.50
CA ASP A 110 5.61 36.07 23.12
C ASP A 110 5.53 36.09 21.59
N ASN A 111 6.13 35.08 20.96
CA ASN A 111 6.14 34.98 19.49
C ASN A 111 6.44 33.58 19.00
N VAL A 112 6.25 33.37 17.70
CA VAL A 112 6.75 32.20 16.98
C VAL A 112 7.90 32.66 16.09
N VAL A 113 9.00 31.93 16.12
CA VAL A 113 10.16 32.19 15.26
C VAL A 113 10.55 30.94 14.48
N ILE A 114 10.90 31.13 13.21
CA ILE A 114 11.60 30.11 12.43
C ILE A 114 13.05 30.52 12.38
N GLN A 115 13.94 29.66 12.85
CA GLN A 115 15.34 30.01 13.07
C GLN A 115 16.31 28.91 12.66
N VAL A 116 17.57 29.30 12.51
CA VAL A 116 18.70 28.39 12.35
C VAL A 116 19.51 28.39 13.64
N VAL A 117 19.62 27.24 14.26
CA VAL A 117 20.54 27.01 15.37
C VAL A 117 21.86 26.51 14.76
N ALA A 118 22.88 27.35 14.81
CA ALA A 118 24.17 27.02 14.22
C ALA A 118 24.89 25.93 15.03
N GLY A 119 25.37 24.92 14.33
CA GLY A 119 26.19 23.85 14.92
C GLY A 119 27.65 24.29 15.16
N THR A 120 28.35 23.46 15.90
CA THR A 120 29.80 23.68 16.17
C THR A 120 30.62 23.01 15.06
N PRO A 121 31.53 23.77 14.37
CA PRO A 121 32.42 23.20 13.39
C PRO A 121 33.35 22.14 14.01
N ALA A 122 33.39 20.93 13.45
CA ALA A 122 34.20 19.81 13.96
C ALA A 122 34.63 18.87 12.84
N GLY A 123 35.61 18.00 13.10
CA GLY A 123 36.00 16.94 12.15
C GLY A 123 34.94 15.87 11.96
N SER A 124 34.07 15.70 12.95
CA SER A 124 32.85 14.88 12.89
C SER A 124 31.72 15.71 13.49
N PRO A 125 31.04 16.55 12.70
CA PRO A 125 30.05 17.47 13.21
C PRO A 125 28.75 16.73 13.64
N VAL A 126 28.12 17.25 14.69
CA VAL A 126 26.85 16.77 15.22
C VAL A 126 25.87 17.94 15.23
N ALA A 127 24.62 17.67 14.90
CA ALA A 127 23.57 18.67 14.97
C ALA A 127 23.38 19.17 16.43
N PRO A 128 23.07 20.45 16.62
CA PRO A 128 22.70 20.97 17.94
C PRO A 128 21.42 20.33 18.45
N ALA A 129 21.22 20.34 19.76
CA ALA A 129 19.97 19.93 20.37
C ALA A 129 18.81 20.86 19.93
N THR A 130 17.64 20.29 19.74
CA THR A 130 16.43 21.05 19.50
C THR A 130 16.12 21.93 20.73
N PRO A 131 15.90 23.24 20.58
CA PRO A 131 15.50 24.10 21.69
C PRO A 131 14.16 23.69 22.31
N ASP A 132 13.93 24.08 23.54
CA ASP A 132 12.65 23.89 24.21
C ASP A 132 11.51 24.53 23.40
N ASN A 133 10.29 23.98 23.51
CA ASN A 133 9.11 24.42 22.78
C ASN A 133 9.34 24.52 21.27
N SER A 134 10.09 23.60 20.67
CA SER A 134 10.47 23.67 19.27
C SER A 134 10.14 22.40 18.51
N LEU A 135 9.95 22.55 17.21
CA LEU A 135 9.92 21.46 16.22
C LEU A 135 11.15 21.59 15.30
N ALA A 136 11.98 20.57 15.28
CA ALA A 136 13.05 20.44 14.30
C ALA A 136 12.47 20.17 12.90
N LEU A 137 12.92 20.93 11.90
CA LEU A 137 12.45 20.82 10.52
C LEU A 137 13.46 20.13 9.60
N ALA A 138 14.73 20.58 9.66
CA ALA A 138 15.79 20.02 8.84
C ALA A 138 17.16 20.19 9.50
N GLU A 139 18.07 19.26 9.20
CA GLU A 139 19.49 19.40 9.40
C GLU A 139 20.14 19.91 8.11
N VAL A 140 20.98 20.94 8.22
CA VAL A 140 21.69 21.56 7.09
C VAL A 140 23.18 21.32 7.27
N TYR A 141 23.76 20.48 6.42
CA TYR A 141 25.21 20.25 6.41
C TYR A 141 25.92 21.44 5.78
N VAL A 142 26.78 22.09 6.53
CA VAL A 142 27.63 23.20 6.06
C VAL A 142 29.06 22.72 5.95
N GLY A 143 29.46 22.34 4.75
CA GLY A 143 30.83 21.88 4.47
C GLY A 143 31.88 22.95 4.76
N ALA A 144 33.17 22.57 4.93
CA ALA A 144 34.25 23.52 5.10
C ALA A 144 34.41 24.40 3.84
N ALA A 145 34.54 25.70 4.05
CA ALA A 145 34.80 26.72 3.01
C ALA A 145 33.74 26.75 1.87
N VAL A 146 32.53 26.17 2.05
CA VAL A 146 31.46 26.26 1.05
C VAL A 146 30.90 27.68 0.98
N LEU A 147 30.37 28.04 -0.21
CA LEU A 147 29.77 29.36 -0.46
C LEU A 147 28.28 29.28 -0.70
N SER A 148 27.74 28.09 -0.71
CA SER A 148 26.28 27.87 -0.94
C SER A 148 25.82 26.55 -0.31
N ILE A 149 24.52 26.49 -0.01
CA ILE A 149 23.79 25.32 0.43
C ILE A 149 22.99 24.80 -0.77
N THR A 150 23.10 23.53 -1.05
CA THR A 150 22.36 22.83 -2.11
C THR A 150 21.31 21.90 -1.51
N SER A 151 20.43 21.33 -2.34
CA SER A 151 19.43 20.37 -1.86
C SER A 151 20.05 19.10 -1.27
N GLY A 152 21.26 18.72 -1.71
CA GLY A 152 21.98 17.57 -1.16
C GLY A 152 22.53 17.79 0.25
N ASP A 153 22.58 19.04 0.71
CA ASP A 153 23.07 19.42 2.04
C ASP A 153 21.94 19.48 3.09
N ILE A 154 20.69 19.29 2.67
CA ILE A 154 19.51 19.42 3.53
C ILE A 154 18.90 18.04 3.77
N THR A 155 18.82 17.65 5.03
CA THR A 155 18.15 16.43 5.48
C THR A 155 16.82 16.82 6.14
N ASP A 156 15.71 16.42 5.56
CA ASP A 156 14.36 16.60 6.15
C ASP A 156 14.19 15.67 7.36
N ILE A 157 13.90 16.25 8.52
CA ILE A 157 13.68 15.52 9.78
C ILE A 157 12.30 15.84 10.39
N ARG A 158 11.40 16.45 9.60
CA ARG A 158 10.05 16.76 10.05
C ARG A 158 9.28 15.48 10.37
N THR A 159 8.52 15.52 11.44
CA THR A 159 7.58 14.45 11.81
C THR A 159 6.15 14.94 11.72
N LEU A 160 5.22 14.07 11.31
CA LEU A 160 3.79 14.38 11.38
C LEU A 160 3.32 14.29 12.83
N VAL A 161 2.37 15.16 13.21
CA VAL A 161 1.68 15.02 14.48
C VAL A 161 0.97 13.68 14.57
N THR A 162 0.92 13.10 15.75
CA THR A 162 0.00 12.00 16.05
C THR A 162 -1.26 12.55 16.73
N THR A 163 -2.41 12.02 16.36
CA THR A 163 -3.68 12.40 16.98
C THR A 163 -4.02 11.44 18.11
N ASN A 164 -4.62 11.97 19.19
CA ASN A 164 -5.21 11.16 20.24
C ASN A 164 -6.64 10.68 19.92
N ILE A 165 -7.17 11.07 18.76
CA ILE A 165 -8.48 10.62 18.32
C ILE A 165 -8.31 9.18 17.85
N PRO A 166 -8.93 8.18 18.51
CA PRO A 166 -8.93 6.83 17.97
C PRO A 166 -9.53 6.85 16.57
N GLU A 167 -8.87 6.24 15.63
CA GLU A 167 -9.43 6.05 14.29
C GLU A 167 -10.66 5.15 14.42
N VAL A 168 -11.83 5.78 14.65
CA VAL A 168 -13.10 5.06 14.78
C VAL A 168 -13.56 4.63 13.40
N GLY A 169 -13.45 3.34 13.16
CA GLY A 169 -13.93 2.74 11.92
C GLY A 169 -12.88 2.56 10.83
N ASP A 170 -11.61 2.75 11.13
CA ASP A 170 -10.55 2.33 10.20
C ASP A 170 -10.37 0.81 10.23
N ILE A 171 -10.25 0.24 9.04
CA ILE A 171 -9.92 -1.18 8.88
C ILE A 171 -8.43 -1.34 9.13
N SER A 172 -8.04 -1.81 10.31
CA SER A 172 -6.64 -2.05 10.67
C SER A 172 -5.98 -3.16 9.84
N ALA A 173 -6.77 -4.07 9.28
CA ALA A 173 -6.31 -5.12 8.38
C ALA A 173 -7.44 -5.68 7.52
N VAL A 174 -7.13 -6.02 6.28
CA VAL A 174 -7.93 -6.87 5.42
C VAL A 174 -7.21 -8.22 5.31
N VAL A 175 -7.81 -9.27 5.84
CA VAL A 175 -7.25 -10.62 5.80
C VAL A 175 -8.02 -11.45 4.77
N ALA A 176 -7.32 -11.97 3.78
CA ALA A 176 -7.92 -12.88 2.81
C ALA A 176 -8.27 -14.21 3.50
N GLY A 177 -9.55 -14.62 3.41
CA GLY A 177 -10.01 -15.94 3.86
C GLY A 177 -9.74 -17.04 2.84
N THR A 178 -10.19 -18.29 3.15
CA THR A 178 -10.04 -19.43 2.24
C THR A 178 -10.70 -19.14 0.88
N GLY A 179 -9.97 -19.36 -0.20
CA GLY A 179 -10.42 -19.09 -1.57
C GLY A 179 -10.16 -17.66 -2.05
N LEU A 180 -9.55 -16.84 -1.22
CA LEU A 180 -9.09 -15.50 -1.57
C LEU A 180 -7.58 -15.38 -1.36
N THR A 181 -6.94 -14.49 -2.09
CA THR A 181 -5.53 -14.10 -1.94
C THR A 181 -5.39 -12.60 -1.88
N GLY A 182 -4.31 -12.09 -1.28
CA GLY A 182 -4.10 -10.66 -1.06
C GLY A 182 -4.42 -10.26 0.37
N GLY A 183 -4.72 -8.99 0.58
CA GLY A 183 -4.89 -8.39 1.89
C GLY A 183 -3.77 -7.40 2.22
N GLY A 184 -3.89 -6.72 3.35
CA GLY A 184 -2.89 -5.74 3.80
C GLY A 184 -3.34 -4.98 5.04
N THR A 185 -2.40 -4.26 5.64
CA THR A 185 -2.61 -3.49 6.88
C THR A 185 -2.60 -1.98 6.67
N SER A 186 -2.40 -1.49 5.45
CA SER A 186 -2.37 -0.05 5.15
C SER A 186 -2.57 0.21 3.66
N GLY A 187 -2.99 1.41 3.32
CA GLY A 187 -3.14 1.90 1.95
C GLY A 187 -4.27 1.24 1.17
N SER A 188 -4.15 1.20 -0.16
CA SER A 188 -5.09 0.50 -1.02
C SER A 188 -4.81 -1.01 -1.00
N VAL A 189 -5.80 -1.80 -0.60
CA VAL A 189 -5.67 -3.25 -0.45
C VAL A 189 -6.44 -3.96 -1.54
N THR A 190 -5.78 -4.85 -2.27
CA THR A 190 -6.40 -5.72 -3.26
C THR A 190 -6.66 -7.09 -2.67
N VAL A 191 -7.89 -7.59 -2.83
CA VAL A 191 -8.27 -8.97 -2.55
C VAL A 191 -8.73 -9.59 -3.86
N ALA A 192 -8.15 -10.74 -4.21
CA ALA A 192 -8.46 -11.47 -5.44
C ALA A 192 -8.93 -12.90 -5.13
N ILE A 193 -9.55 -13.55 -6.10
CA ILE A 193 -9.87 -14.98 -6.01
C ILE A 193 -8.57 -15.78 -6.08
N ASP A 194 -8.37 -16.71 -5.14
CA ASP A 194 -7.27 -17.67 -5.22
C ASP A 194 -7.65 -18.81 -6.17
N THR A 195 -7.15 -18.75 -7.40
CA THR A 195 -7.43 -19.75 -8.44
C THR A 195 -6.78 -21.10 -8.17
N ALA A 196 -5.87 -21.21 -7.20
CA ALA A 196 -5.33 -22.50 -6.76
C ALA A 196 -6.34 -23.31 -5.91
N VAL A 197 -7.28 -22.62 -5.27
CA VAL A 197 -8.31 -23.24 -4.40
C VAL A 197 -9.73 -23.09 -4.97
N THR A 198 -9.99 -22.08 -5.79
CA THR A 198 -11.31 -21.77 -6.35
C THR A 198 -11.32 -21.96 -7.86
N ALA A 199 -12.33 -22.65 -8.41
CA ALA A 199 -12.51 -22.73 -9.85
C ALA A 199 -12.97 -21.37 -10.39
N ASP A 200 -12.27 -20.80 -11.37
CA ASP A 200 -12.69 -19.61 -12.10
C ASP A 200 -13.45 -19.98 -13.40
N LEU A 201 -14.05 -18.97 -14.05
CA LEU A 201 -14.87 -19.15 -15.25
C LEU A 201 -14.08 -19.09 -16.57
N THR A 202 -12.81 -18.75 -16.56
CA THR A 202 -12.07 -18.35 -17.75
C THR A 202 -10.81 -19.15 -18.02
N THR A 203 -10.20 -19.73 -16.99
CA THR A 203 -8.97 -20.52 -17.12
C THR A 203 -9.23 -22.03 -17.15
N ALA A 204 -8.50 -22.77 -17.99
CA ALA A 204 -8.52 -24.22 -17.96
C ALA A 204 -7.93 -24.73 -16.63
N GLN A 205 -8.73 -25.44 -15.84
CA GLN A 205 -8.33 -25.95 -14.52
C GLN A 205 -8.48 -27.45 -14.43
N THR A 206 -7.52 -28.09 -13.74
CA THR A 206 -7.63 -29.50 -13.37
C THR A 206 -8.21 -29.60 -11.96
N LEU A 207 -9.38 -30.21 -11.84
CA LEU A 207 -10.03 -30.45 -10.56
C LEU A 207 -9.54 -31.77 -9.96
N THR A 208 -8.68 -31.72 -8.93
CA THR A 208 -8.25 -32.91 -8.18
C THR A 208 -9.04 -33.06 -6.88
N ASN A 209 -9.37 -34.29 -6.50
CA ASN A 209 -10.10 -34.60 -5.27
C ASN A 209 -11.45 -33.85 -5.14
N LYS A 210 -12.14 -33.65 -6.26
CA LYS A 210 -13.47 -33.02 -6.29
C LYS A 210 -14.53 -34.02 -6.73
N THR A 211 -15.64 -34.05 -6.03
CA THR A 211 -16.84 -34.79 -6.45
C THR A 211 -17.77 -33.82 -7.17
N LEU A 212 -18.08 -34.12 -8.42
CA LEU A 212 -19.04 -33.34 -9.21
C LEU A 212 -20.41 -34.02 -9.09
N THR A 213 -21.39 -33.36 -8.47
CA THR A 213 -22.75 -33.87 -8.36
C THR A 213 -23.56 -33.43 -9.56
N SER A 214 -24.05 -34.41 -10.36
CA SER A 214 -24.86 -34.21 -11.56
C SER A 214 -24.26 -33.20 -12.57
N PRO A 215 -22.99 -33.37 -12.97
CA PRO A 215 -22.37 -32.43 -13.89
C PRO A 215 -23.05 -32.50 -15.26
N LYS A 216 -23.34 -31.34 -15.85
CA LYS A 216 -23.69 -31.27 -17.28
C LYS A 216 -22.41 -31.19 -18.08
N ILE A 217 -22.06 -32.26 -18.78
CA ILE A 217 -20.88 -32.34 -19.61
C ILE A 217 -21.27 -32.06 -21.06
N ASN A 218 -20.75 -31.00 -21.66
CA ASN A 218 -20.93 -30.69 -23.06
C ASN A 218 -19.77 -31.29 -23.85
N LEU A 219 -20.00 -32.43 -24.51
CA LEU A 219 -18.97 -33.12 -25.28
C LEU A 219 -18.80 -32.44 -26.63
N GLY A 220 -17.56 -32.27 -27.06
CA GLY A 220 -17.27 -31.89 -28.44
C GLY A 220 -17.80 -32.98 -29.40
N VAL A 221 -18.51 -32.58 -30.49
CA VAL A 221 -19.06 -33.51 -31.47
C VAL A 221 -18.08 -33.71 -32.62
N ASN A 222 -17.85 -34.97 -32.98
CA ASN A 222 -17.17 -35.41 -34.20
C ASN A 222 -18.20 -36.08 -35.12
N ALA A 223 -18.74 -35.30 -36.10
CA ALA A 223 -19.79 -35.78 -36.98
C ALA A 223 -19.21 -36.56 -38.15
N GLN A 224 -19.62 -37.81 -38.36
CA GLN A 224 -19.23 -38.68 -39.45
C GLN A 224 -20.41 -38.99 -40.34
N SER A 225 -20.23 -38.80 -41.65
CA SER A 225 -21.23 -39.14 -42.67
C SER A 225 -20.80 -40.26 -43.62
N GLY A 226 -19.55 -40.71 -43.49
CA GLY A 226 -19.01 -41.85 -44.26
C GLY A 226 -19.46 -43.21 -43.76
N THR A 227 -19.14 -44.25 -44.49
CA THR A 227 -19.38 -45.65 -44.08
C THR A 227 -18.25 -46.24 -43.24
N THR A 228 -17.11 -45.55 -43.11
CA THR A 228 -15.97 -45.95 -42.29
C THR A 228 -15.38 -44.76 -41.59
N TYR A 229 -14.93 -44.96 -40.35
CA TYR A 229 -14.19 -43.96 -39.60
C TYR A 229 -13.15 -44.64 -38.70
N SER A 230 -11.88 -44.23 -38.81
CA SER A 230 -10.84 -44.66 -37.84
C SER A 230 -10.63 -43.57 -36.83
N THR A 231 -10.80 -43.89 -35.53
CA THR A 231 -10.68 -42.94 -34.47
C THR A 231 -9.25 -42.41 -34.31
N VAL A 232 -9.10 -41.19 -33.83
CA VAL A 232 -7.83 -40.55 -33.47
C VAL A 232 -7.77 -40.19 -31.99
N VAL A 233 -6.59 -40.09 -31.41
CA VAL A 233 -6.40 -39.76 -29.98
C VAL A 233 -7.17 -38.52 -29.55
N ALA A 234 -7.36 -37.54 -30.48
CA ALA A 234 -8.13 -36.36 -30.26
C ALA A 234 -9.66 -36.57 -30.12
N ASP A 235 -10.15 -37.81 -30.32
CA ASP A 235 -11.55 -38.16 -30.06
C ASP A 235 -11.83 -38.54 -28.61
N ASN A 236 -10.79 -38.64 -27.81
CA ASN A 236 -10.96 -38.81 -26.36
C ASN A 236 -11.84 -37.70 -25.77
N GLY A 237 -12.89 -38.08 -25.06
CA GLY A 237 -13.84 -37.15 -24.48
C GLY A 237 -14.86 -36.56 -25.44
N LYS A 238 -14.93 -37.00 -26.70
CA LYS A 238 -15.90 -36.53 -27.70
C LYS A 238 -17.07 -37.50 -27.87
N LEU A 239 -18.12 -36.97 -28.51
CA LEU A 239 -19.24 -37.72 -29.06
C LEU A 239 -19.04 -37.87 -30.58
N ILE A 240 -18.80 -39.10 -31.05
CA ILE A 240 -18.81 -39.39 -32.49
C ILE A 240 -20.27 -39.65 -32.90
N THR A 241 -20.77 -38.90 -33.85
CA THR A 241 -22.10 -39.12 -34.43
C THR A 241 -21.96 -39.67 -35.84
N THR A 242 -22.78 -40.68 -36.16
CA THR A 242 -22.84 -41.25 -37.55
C THR A 242 -24.21 -41.03 -38.15
N SER A 243 -24.25 -40.41 -39.36
CA SER A 243 -25.52 -40.05 -40.02
C SER A 243 -25.77 -40.81 -41.33
N ASN A 244 -25.01 -41.82 -41.68
CA ASN A 244 -25.13 -42.57 -42.92
C ASN A 244 -26.35 -43.51 -42.85
N SER A 245 -27.03 -43.70 -43.99
CA SER A 245 -28.11 -44.66 -44.14
C SER A 245 -27.61 -46.10 -44.39
N SER A 246 -26.39 -46.29 -44.88
CA SER A 246 -25.71 -47.56 -45.03
C SER A 246 -24.90 -47.90 -43.77
N ALA A 247 -24.57 -49.16 -43.57
CA ALA A 247 -23.77 -49.59 -42.41
C ALA A 247 -22.48 -48.81 -42.27
N VAL A 248 -22.13 -48.44 -41.06
CA VAL A 248 -20.94 -47.66 -40.70
C VAL A 248 -20.00 -48.50 -39.82
N THR A 249 -18.74 -48.53 -40.16
CA THR A 249 -17.71 -49.17 -39.37
C THR A 249 -16.85 -48.11 -38.70
N ILE A 250 -16.76 -48.14 -37.36
CA ILE A 250 -15.83 -47.36 -36.56
C ILE A 250 -14.69 -48.24 -36.12
N THR A 251 -13.48 -47.92 -36.54
CA THR A 251 -12.27 -48.65 -36.15
C THR A 251 -11.56 -47.92 -35.01
N ILE A 252 -11.41 -48.57 -33.86
CA ILE A 252 -10.68 -48.01 -32.74
C ILE A 252 -9.19 -48.25 -32.97
N THR A 253 -8.42 -47.16 -33.04
CA THR A 253 -6.96 -47.18 -33.27
C THR A 253 -6.20 -47.31 -31.94
N THR A 254 -4.90 -47.60 -32.04
CA THR A 254 -3.99 -47.59 -30.90
C THR A 254 -3.64 -46.15 -30.44
N GLY A 255 -2.95 -46.00 -29.27
CA GLY A 255 -2.39 -44.73 -28.78
C GLY A 255 -3.23 -44.01 -27.77
N TYR A 256 -4.40 -44.53 -27.41
CA TYR A 256 -5.19 -43.96 -26.30
C TYR A 256 -4.57 -44.30 -24.95
N ALA A 257 -4.64 -43.30 -24.02
CA ALA A 257 -4.26 -43.57 -22.62
C ALA A 257 -5.29 -44.44 -21.92
N ILE A 258 -4.88 -45.15 -20.88
CA ILE A 258 -5.79 -45.95 -20.04
C ILE A 258 -6.85 -44.98 -19.45
N GLY A 259 -8.12 -45.31 -19.55
CA GLY A 259 -9.25 -44.52 -19.10
C GLY A 259 -9.77 -43.52 -20.15
N ALA A 260 -9.24 -43.49 -21.38
CA ALA A 260 -9.84 -42.73 -22.46
C ALA A 260 -11.26 -43.22 -22.75
N GLN A 261 -12.15 -42.25 -23.04
CA GLN A 261 -13.57 -42.54 -23.30
C GLN A 261 -14.03 -41.85 -24.59
N ILE A 262 -14.65 -42.66 -25.46
CA ILE A 262 -15.27 -42.18 -26.68
C ILE A 262 -16.73 -42.60 -26.64
N ASN A 263 -17.62 -41.67 -26.89
CA ASN A 263 -19.04 -41.93 -27.01
C ASN A 263 -19.42 -42.03 -28.49
N VAL A 264 -20.26 -42.98 -28.87
CA VAL A 264 -20.74 -43.13 -30.23
C VAL A 264 -22.25 -43.05 -30.24
N SER A 265 -22.82 -42.25 -31.14
CA SER A 265 -24.25 -42.13 -31.37
C SER A 265 -24.60 -42.34 -32.83
N GLN A 266 -25.50 -43.28 -33.09
CA GLN A 266 -26.08 -43.49 -34.43
C GLN A 266 -27.23 -42.53 -34.64
N LEU A 267 -27.14 -41.67 -35.62
CA LEU A 267 -28.19 -40.77 -36.06
C LEU A 267 -28.84 -41.19 -37.36
N GLY A 268 -28.08 -41.89 -38.22
CA GLY A 268 -28.58 -42.44 -39.48
C GLY A 268 -29.21 -43.83 -39.32
N ALA A 269 -29.81 -44.32 -40.38
CA ALA A 269 -30.43 -45.66 -40.41
C ALA A 269 -29.41 -46.82 -40.52
N GLY A 270 -28.16 -46.49 -40.88
CA GLY A 270 -27.11 -47.52 -41.04
C GLY A 270 -26.59 -48.03 -39.73
N GLN A 271 -26.56 -49.36 -39.53
CA GLN A 271 -26.04 -49.99 -38.36
C GLN A 271 -24.56 -49.61 -38.12
N VAL A 272 -24.24 -49.27 -36.88
CA VAL A 272 -22.85 -48.96 -36.48
C VAL A 272 -22.17 -50.18 -35.94
N THR A 273 -21.05 -50.54 -36.53
CA THR A 273 -20.16 -51.59 -36.04
C THR A 273 -18.87 -50.96 -35.50
N VAL A 274 -18.48 -51.33 -34.27
CA VAL A 274 -17.20 -50.91 -33.69
C VAL A 274 -16.23 -52.08 -33.73
N GLN A 275 -15.06 -51.90 -34.32
CA GLN A 275 -14.00 -52.89 -34.42
C GLN A 275 -12.65 -52.34 -33.92
N GLY A 276 -11.72 -53.21 -33.56
CA GLY A 276 -10.35 -52.82 -33.26
C GLY A 276 -9.45 -52.82 -34.49
N ASP A 277 -8.52 -51.89 -34.53
CA ASP A 277 -7.41 -51.94 -35.47
C ASP A 277 -6.38 -53.01 -35.04
N THR A 278 -5.35 -53.26 -35.85
CA THR A 278 -4.27 -54.18 -35.51
C THR A 278 -3.71 -53.88 -34.11
N GLY A 279 -3.78 -54.89 -33.24
CA GLY A 279 -3.32 -54.77 -31.84
C GLY A 279 -4.35 -54.25 -30.84
N VAL A 280 -5.58 -53.94 -31.28
CA VAL A 280 -6.70 -53.52 -30.42
C VAL A 280 -7.72 -54.64 -30.28
N THR A 281 -7.97 -55.08 -29.04
CA THR A 281 -9.02 -56.06 -28.74
C THR A 281 -10.28 -55.33 -28.28
N VAL A 282 -11.38 -55.52 -28.96
CA VAL A 282 -12.71 -55.03 -28.55
C VAL A 282 -13.41 -56.12 -27.76
N VAL A 283 -13.77 -55.78 -26.50
CA VAL A 283 -14.55 -56.67 -25.63
C VAL A 283 -15.93 -56.05 -25.46
N SER A 284 -16.97 -56.79 -25.81
CA SER A 284 -18.37 -56.33 -25.72
C SER A 284 -19.13 -57.27 -24.81
N THR A 285 -19.92 -56.72 -23.88
CA THR A 285 -20.87 -57.49 -23.07
C THR A 285 -22.24 -57.35 -23.73
N GLY A 286 -22.66 -58.38 -24.40
CA GLY A 286 -23.99 -58.43 -25.01
C GLY A 286 -24.07 -58.03 -26.48
N ALA A 287 -23.10 -58.43 -27.27
CA ALA A 287 -23.22 -58.36 -28.71
C ALA A 287 -24.14 -59.47 -29.23
N THR A 288 -25.18 -59.11 -29.84
CA THR A 288 -25.87 -59.92 -30.86
C THR A 288 -25.76 -59.25 -32.21
#